data_5471dca68cab5df95a1da221d6d94322
#
_entry.id   5471dca68cab5df95a1da221d6d94322
#
_cell.length_a   1.000
_cell.length_b   1.000
_cell.length_c   1.000
_cell.angle_alpha   90.00
_cell.angle_beta   90.00
_cell.angle_gamma   90.00
#
_symmetry.space_group_name_H-M   'P 1'
#
loop_
_entity.id
_entity.type
_entity.pdbx_description
1 polymer ?
#
loop_
_entity_poly.entity_id
_entity_poly.type
_entity_poly.pdbx_seq_one_letter_code
_entity_poly.pdbx_strand_id
1 'polypeptide(L)'
;MKKTTTRLCLELEVPTDTAERCVLAAMAPMTTLSVGRRSILLTSCQMSAAAVLDTLTMLNHAKNTLLAALEDACGSCDSLCEESAYPDESAEAILQAVPAELLQKLRERGLCMRQLARHLRKGDAVYGR
;
A
#
# COMPACT_ATOMS: atom_id res chain seq x y z
N MET A 1 -0.23 28.92 17.53
CA MET A 1 -0.06 27.50 17.80
C MET A 1 1.41 27.11 17.63
N LYS A 2 1.99 26.57 18.66
CA LYS A 2 3.34 26.00 18.57
C LYS A 2 3.27 24.63 17.87
N LYS A 3 3.91 24.51 16.71
CA LYS A 3 4.10 23.19 16.09
C LYS A 3 5.10 22.40 16.93
N THR A 4 4.62 21.30 17.50
CA THR A 4 5.49 20.35 18.19
C THR A 4 6.12 19.44 17.13
N THR A 5 7.45 19.43 17.07
CA THR A 5 8.19 18.58 16.16
C THR A 5 8.82 17.43 16.93
N THR A 6 8.59 16.21 16.50
CA THR A 6 9.25 15.02 17.04
C THR A 6 10.31 14.57 16.03
N ARG A 7 11.54 14.41 16.48
CA ARG A 7 12.63 13.90 15.65
C ARG A 7 12.66 12.38 15.77
N LEU A 8 12.49 11.70 14.64
CA LEU A 8 12.62 10.24 14.54
C LEU A 8 13.91 9.92 13.77
N CYS A 9 14.71 9.04 14.33
CA CYS A 9 15.87 8.49 13.64
C CYS A 9 15.51 7.10 13.13
N LEU A 10 15.59 6.92 11.79
CA LEU A 10 15.34 5.65 11.12
C LEU A 10 16.62 5.10 10.56
N GLU A 11 16.93 3.86 10.89
CA GLU A 11 18.02 3.11 10.30
C GLU A 11 17.41 2.11 9.32
N LEU A 12 17.83 2.18 8.05
CA LEU A 12 17.33 1.33 6.99
C LEU A 12 18.46 0.50 6.40
N GLU A 13 18.29 -0.81 6.37
CA GLU A 13 19.16 -1.69 5.61
C GLU A 13 18.65 -1.73 4.17
N VAL A 14 19.48 -1.28 3.24
CA VAL A 14 19.14 -1.24 1.82
C VAL A 14 20.15 -2.12 1.08
N PRO A 15 19.69 -3.04 0.20
CA PRO A 15 20.59 -3.81 -0.64
C PRO A 15 21.52 -2.90 -1.44
N THR A 16 22.77 -3.31 -1.63
CA THR A 16 23.81 -2.49 -2.27
C THR A 16 23.40 -2.02 -3.67
N ASP A 17 22.79 -2.90 -4.46
CA ASP A 17 22.30 -2.56 -5.80
C ASP A 17 21.17 -1.52 -5.77
N THR A 18 20.31 -1.58 -4.77
CA THR A 18 19.25 -0.57 -4.56
C THR A 18 19.86 0.76 -4.14
N ALA A 19 20.83 0.74 -3.24
CA ALA A 19 21.53 1.95 -2.79
C ALA A 19 22.26 2.63 -3.95
N GLU A 20 22.86 1.87 -4.88
CA GLU A 20 23.52 2.39 -6.07
C GLU A 20 22.55 3.03 -7.07
N ARG A 21 21.34 2.48 -7.20
CA ARG A 21 20.31 3.07 -8.07
C ARG A 21 19.68 4.31 -7.44
N CYS A 22 19.63 4.36 -6.13
CA CYS A 22 19.01 5.45 -5.41
C CYS A 22 20.03 6.58 -5.23
N VAL A 23 19.92 7.60 -6.06
CA VAL A 23 20.75 8.81 -5.98
C VAL A 23 20.28 9.71 -4.82
N LEU A 24 19.73 9.14 -3.76
CA LEU A 24 19.53 9.85 -2.52
C LEU A 24 20.90 10.02 -1.88
N ALA A 25 21.64 11.03 -2.35
CA ALA A 25 22.92 11.35 -1.77
C ALA A 25 22.77 11.51 -0.27
N ALA A 26 23.67 10.88 0.49
CA ALA A 26 23.64 10.89 1.96
C ALA A 26 23.64 12.31 2.56
N MET A 27 23.85 13.33 1.74
CA MET A 27 23.91 14.75 2.14
C MET A 27 22.73 15.58 1.63
N ALA A 28 21.83 15.01 0.83
CA ALA A 28 20.65 15.74 0.35
C ALA A 28 19.57 15.78 1.42
N PRO A 29 18.97 16.93 1.70
CA PRO A 29 17.85 17.00 2.62
C PRO A 29 16.67 16.22 2.05
N MET A 30 16.01 15.45 2.91
CA MET A 30 14.84 14.66 2.56
C MET A 30 13.60 15.19 3.26
N THR A 31 12.46 15.00 2.64
CA THR A 31 11.17 15.34 3.22
C THR A 31 10.22 14.15 3.13
N THR A 32 9.24 14.12 4.02
CA THR A 32 8.15 13.15 3.94
C THR A 32 7.11 13.65 2.95
N LEU A 33 6.84 12.87 1.91
CA LEU A 33 5.79 13.17 0.94
C LEU A 33 4.44 12.65 1.43
N SER A 34 4.44 11.47 2.02
CA SER A 34 3.22 10.84 2.50
C SER A 34 3.50 9.99 3.73
N VAL A 35 2.59 10.02 4.67
CA VAL A 35 2.68 9.25 5.91
C VAL A 35 1.38 8.47 6.10
N GLY A 36 1.49 7.15 6.13
CA GLY A 36 0.41 6.26 6.48
C GLY A 36 0.62 5.67 7.88
N ARG A 37 -0.25 4.78 8.29
CA ARG A 37 -0.10 4.08 9.56
C ARG A 37 1.07 3.09 9.55
N ARG A 38 1.39 2.54 8.39
CA ARG A 38 2.38 1.46 8.21
C ARG A 38 3.45 1.78 7.19
N SER A 39 3.40 2.96 6.60
CA SER A 39 4.31 3.32 5.53
C SER A 39 4.59 4.81 5.52
N ILE A 40 5.81 5.14 5.16
CA ILE A 40 6.26 6.51 4.96
C ILE A 40 6.96 6.57 3.62
N LEU A 41 6.59 7.56 2.80
CA LEU A 41 7.31 7.85 1.57
C LEU A 41 8.22 9.04 1.80
N LEU A 42 9.51 8.81 1.63
CA LEU A 42 10.57 9.82 1.74
C LEU A 42 11.05 10.19 0.34
N THR A 43 11.20 11.47 0.08
CA THR A 43 11.74 11.98 -1.19
C THR A 43 12.76 13.07 -0.93
N SER A 44 13.56 13.39 -1.95
CA SER A 44 14.38 14.61 -1.91
C SER A 44 13.46 15.83 -1.79
N CYS A 45 13.92 16.87 -1.09
CA CYS A 45 13.16 18.11 -0.93
C CYS A 45 12.88 18.81 -2.27
N GLN A 46 13.79 18.63 -3.23
CA GLN A 46 13.67 19.18 -4.57
C GLN A 46 13.85 18.07 -5.60
N MET A 47 12.92 18.00 -6.53
CA MET A 47 12.96 17.03 -7.61
C MET A 47 12.75 17.73 -8.95
N SER A 48 13.57 17.35 -9.94
CA SER A 48 13.36 17.75 -11.33
C SER A 48 12.09 17.07 -11.90
N ALA A 49 11.60 17.54 -13.03
CA ALA A 49 10.49 16.87 -13.71
C ALA A 49 10.79 15.40 -14.02
N ALA A 50 12.02 15.10 -14.45
CA ALA A 50 12.44 13.71 -14.69
C ALA A 50 12.39 12.88 -13.41
N ALA A 51 12.85 13.42 -12.28
CA ALA A 51 12.79 12.73 -10.99
C ALA A 51 11.35 12.51 -10.52
N VAL A 52 10.46 13.46 -10.75
CA VAL A 52 9.03 13.30 -10.45
C VAL A 52 8.41 12.17 -11.26
N LEU A 53 8.68 12.13 -12.57
CA LEU A 53 8.17 11.06 -13.44
C LEU A 53 8.70 9.69 -13.06
N ASP A 54 9.98 9.62 -12.72
CA ASP A 54 10.62 8.39 -12.26
C ASP A 54 9.99 7.90 -10.95
N THR A 55 9.75 8.81 -10.02
CA THR A 55 9.07 8.51 -8.75
C THR A 55 7.63 8.03 -8.96
N LEU A 56 6.89 8.66 -9.88
CA LEU A 56 5.55 8.23 -10.23
C LEU A 56 5.55 6.81 -10.82
N THR A 57 6.51 6.50 -11.67
CA THR A 57 6.67 5.16 -12.23
C THR A 57 6.96 4.13 -11.14
N MET A 58 7.84 4.46 -10.21
CA MET A 58 8.16 3.61 -9.06
C MET A 58 6.95 3.39 -8.15
N LEU A 59 6.18 4.44 -7.88
CA LEU A 59 4.96 4.34 -7.07
C LEU A 59 3.91 3.46 -7.74
N ASN A 60 3.77 3.56 -9.05
CA ASN A 60 2.85 2.70 -9.79
C ASN A 60 3.28 1.23 -9.73
N HIS A 61 4.58 0.97 -9.82
CA HIS A 61 5.12 -0.37 -9.66
C HIS A 61 4.86 -0.93 -8.24
N ALA A 62 5.14 -0.14 -7.22
CA ALA A 62 4.88 -0.51 -5.83
C ALA A 62 3.39 -0.79 -5.58
N LYS A 63 2.52 0.04 -6.13
CA LYS A 63 1.07 -0.16 -6.09
C LYS A 63 0.66 -1.49 -6.70
N ASN A 64 1.18 -1.83 -7.88
CA ASN A 64 0.87 -3.09 -8.55
C ASN A 64 1.37 -4.30 -7.76
N THR A 65 2.54 -4.19 -7.14
CA THR A 65 3.08 -5.23 -6.25
C THR A 65 2.16 -5.49 -5.07
N LEU A 66 1.67 -4.44 -4.42
CA LEU A 66 0.75 -4.56 -3.30
C LEU A 66 -0.62 -5.11 -3.73
N LEU A 67 -1.13 -4.70 -4.88
CA LEU A 67 -2.36 -5.23 -5.45
C LEU A 67 -2.24 -6.72 -5.77
N ALA A 68 -1.11 -7.14 -6.34
CA ALA A 68 -0.84 -8.54 -6.61
C ALA A 68 -0.82 -9.38 -5.33
N ALA A 69 -0.25 -8.85 -4.25
CA ALA A 69 -0.26 -9.52 -2.95
C ALA A 69 -1.69 -9.72 -2.41
N LEU A 70 -2.56 -8.72 -2.58
CA LEU A 70 -3.98 -8.86 -2.21
C LEU A 70 -4.69 -9.88 -3.10
N GLU A 71 -4.43 -9.88 -4.39
CA GLU A 71 -5.00 -10.83 -5.34
C GLU A 71 -4.60 -12.27 -5.00
N ASP A 72 -3.34 -12.49 -4.67
CA ASP A 72 -2.84 -13.81 -4.26
C ASP A 72 -3.48 -14.28 -2.95
N ALA A 73 -3.66 -13.38 -2.00
CA ALA A 73 -4.25 -13.72 -0.71
C ALA A 73 -5.76 -13.97 -0.78
N CYS A 74 -6.48 -13.15 -1.55
CA CYS A 74 -7.94 -13.18 -1.59
C CYS A 74 -8.49 -14.06 -2.73
N GLY A 75 -7.78 -14.16 -3.84
CA GLY A 75 -8.23 -14.86 -5.03
C GLY A 75 -9.43 -14.22 -5.70
N SER A 76 -9.96 -14.87 -6.70
CA SER A 76 -11.18 -14.48 -7.39
C SER A 76 -12.39 -15.23 -6.82
N CYS A 77 -13.58 -14.63 -6.93
CA CYS A 77 -14.81 -15.30 -6.58
C CYS A 77 -15.10 -16.45 -7.56
N ASP A 78 -15.29 -17.64 -7.01
CA ASP A 78 -15.76 -18.80 -7.74
C ASP A 78 -17.26 -19.05 -7.43
N SER A 79 -17.83 -20.05 -8.10
CA SER A 79 -19.24 -20.43 -7.91
C SER A 79 -19.57 -20.85 -6.47
N LEU A 80 -18.59 -21.39 -5.75
CA LEU A 80 -18.75 -21.78 -4.34
C LEU A 80 -18.86 -20.59 -3.42
N CYS A 81 -18.20 -19.49 -3.78
CA CYS A 81 -18.27 -18.25 -3.02
C CYS A 81 -19.64 -17.59 -3.13
N GLU A 82 -20.32 -17.72 -4.27
CA GLU A 82 -21.68 -17.20 -4.50
C GLU A 82 -22.75 -17.99 -3.78
N GLU A 83 -22.61 -19.31 -3.69
CA GLU A 83 -23.60 -20.19 -3.06
C GLU A 83 -23.69 -20.03 -1.53
N SER A 84 -22.67 -19.57 -0.89
CA SER A 84 -22.69 -19.31 0.55
C SER A 84 -23.29 -17.92 0.87
N ALA A 85 -24.26 -17.53 0.09
CA ALA A 85 -24.78 -16.18 -0.06
C ALA A 85 -25.73 -15.71 1.04
N TYR A 86 -25.26 -15.65 2.27
CA TYR A 86 -25.79 -14.62 3.15
C TYR A 86 -24.75 -13.52 3.24
N PRO A 87 -25.09 -12.29 2.82
CA PRO A 87 -24.20 -11.19 3.10
C PRO A 87 -24.05 -11.12 4.61
N ASP A 88 -22.89 -11.48 5.08
CA ASP A 88 -22.54 -11.25 6.46
C ASP A 88 -22.54 -9.73 6.64
N GLU A 89 -23.51 -9.21 7.38
CA GLU A 89 -23.63 -7.78 7.66
C GLU A 89 -22.32 -7.22 8.24
N SER A 90 -21.58 -8.06 8.99
CA SER A 90 -20.29 -7.68 9.52
C SER A 90 -19.22 -7.50 8.42
N ALA A 91 -19.29 -8.26 7.33
CA ALA A 91 -18.39 -8.13 6.21
C ALA A 91 -18.60 -6.80 5.48
N GLU A 92 -19.84 -6.39 5.26
CA GLU A 92 -20.13 -5.08 4.66
C GLU A 92 -19.61 -3.93 5.52
N ALA A 93 -19.80 -4.00 6.82
CA ALA A 93 -19.31 -2.98 7.75
C ALA A 93 -17.76 -2.87 7.71
N ILE A 94 -17.07 -4.01 7.61
CA ILE A 94 -15.62 -4.04 7.49
C ILE A 94 -15.17 -3.43 6.16
N LEU A 95 -15.84 -3.76 5.06
CA LEU A 95 -15.51 -3.24 3.73
C LEU A 95 -15.77 -1.73 3.60
N GLN A 96 -16.73 -1.19 4.35
CA GLN A 96 -16.98 0.25 4.38
C GLN A 96 -15.80 1.06 4.94
N ALA A 97 -14.92 0.44 5.70
CA ALA A 97 -13.69 1.08 6.18
C ALA A 97 -12.64 1.26 5.08
N VAL A 98 -12.78 0.56 3.96
CA VAL A 98 -11.90 0.70 2.80
C VAL A 98 -12.34 1.91 1.98
N PRO A 99 -11.39 2.77 1.51
CA PRO A 99 -11.74 3.89 0.63
C PRO A 99 -12.54 3.39 -0.59
N ALA A 100 -13.65 4.07 -0.89
CA ALA A 100 -14.61 3.63 -1.92
C ALA A 100 -13.97 3.45 -3.30
N GLU A 101 -13.07 4.37 -3.69
CA GLU A 101 -12.36 4.29 -4.97
C GLU A 101 -11.45 3.06 -5.05
N LEU A 102 -10.75 2.76 -3.97
CA LEU A 102 -9.89 1.58 -3.90
C LEU A 102 -10.72 0.30 -3.94
N LEU A 103 -11.82 0.26 -3.18
CA LEU A 103 -12.72 -0.89 -3.16
C LEU A 103 -13.30 -1.17 -4.56
N GLN A 104 -13.68 -0.12 -5.28
CA GLN A 104 -14.18 -0.23 -6.65
C GLN A 104 -13.12 -0.82 -7.59
N LYS A 105 -11.88 -0.35 -7.50
CA LYS A 105 -10.76 -0.90 -8.30
C LYS A 105 -10.51 -2.37 -8.01
N LEU A 106 -10.59 -2.78 -6.75
CA LEU A 106 -10.42 -4.17 -6.35
C LEU A 106 -11.55 -5.06 -6.91
N ARG A 107 -12.78 -4.57 -6.89
CA ARG A 107 -13.92 -5.27 -7.50
C ARG A 107 -13.77 -5.43 -9.01
N GLU A 108 -13.33 -4.38 -9.70
CA GLU A 108 -13.08 -4.40 -11.14
C GLU A 108 -11.98 -5.40 -11.52
N ARG A 109 -11.03 -5.64 -10.63
CA ARG A 109 -9.98 -6.65 -10.82
C ARG A 109 -10.46 -8.08 -10.50
N GLY A 110 -11.68 -8.25 -10.06
CA GLY A 110 -12.25 -9.55 -9.74
C GLY A 110 -11.88 -10.12 -8.39
N LEU A 111 -11.37 -9.30 -7.48
CA LEU A 111 -10.97 -9.72 -6.15
C LEU A 111 -12.18 -10.21 -5.33
N CYS A 112 -12.04 -11.32 -4.63
CA CYS A 112 -13.09 -11.84 -3.77
C CYS A 112 -13.27 -10.94 -2.54
N MET A 113 -14.38 -10.24 -2.47
CA MET A 113 -14.69 -9.31 -1.37
C MET A 113 -14.87 -10.02 -0.03
N ARG A 114 -15.35 -11.24 -0.03
CA ARG A 114 -15.47 -12.05 1.20
C ARG A 114 -14.13 -12.40 1.79
N GLN A 115 -13.20 -12.82 0.95
CA GLN A 115 -11.85 -13.14 1.38
C GLN A 115 -11.13 -11.87 1.85
N LEU A 116 -11.35 -10.75 1.18
CA LEU A 116 -10.83 -9.47 1.63
C LEU A 116 -11.35 -9.10 3.03
N ALA A 117 -12.65 -9.17 3.25
CA ALA A 117 -13.26 -8.90 4.55
C ALA A 117 -12.70 -9.85 5.64
N ARG A 118 -12.50 -11.12 5.28
CA ARG A 118 -11.92 -12.11 6.18
C ARG A 118 -10.50 -11.75 6.58
N HIS A 119 -9.65 -11.36 5.63
CA HIS A 119 -8.28 -10.94 5.91
C HIS A 119 -8.23 -9.65 6.72
N LEU A 120 -9.12 -8.70 6.44
CA LEU A 120 -9.24 -7.48 7.23
C LEU A 120 -9.63 -7.77 8.69
N ARG A 121 -10.52 -8.73 8.89
CA ARG A 121 -10.95 -9.15 10.22
C ARG A 121 -9.84 -9.86 10.99
N LYS A 122 -9.12 -10.75 10.33
CA LYS A 122 -8.03 -11.54 10.95
C LYS A 122 -6.77 -10.73 11.17
N GLY A 123 -6.50 -9.76 10.32
CA GLY A 123 -5.27 -8.97 10.38
C GLY A 123 -4.01 -9.75 9.99
N ASP A 124 -4.16 -10.84 9.23
CA ASP A 124 -3.03 -11.64 8.75
C ASP A 124 -2.19 -10.85 7.74
N ALA A 125 -0.89 -11.11 7.75
CA ALA A 125 0.01 -10.51 6.79
C ALA A 125 -0.22 -11.10 5.39
N VAL A 126 -0.49 -10.24 4.41
CA VAL A 126 -0.64 -10.62 2.99
C VAL A 126 0.56 -10.20 2.15
N TYR A 127 1.46 -9.40 2.71
CA TYR A 127 2.68 -8.92 2.06
C TYR A 127 3.84 -8.95 3.06
N GLY A 128 5.04 -9.24 2.55
CA GLY A 128 6.25 -9.17 3.38
C GLY A 128 6.45 -10.36 4.32
N ARG A 129 5.94 -11.52 3.95
CA ARG A 129 6.17 -12.76 4.71
C ARG A 129 7.62 -13.21 4.66
#